data_b1bd0acb87a77fd6070e3ab317a24698
#
_entry.id   b1bd0acb87a77fd6070e3ab317a24698
#
_cell.length_a   1.000
_cell.length_b   1.000
_cell.length_c   1.000
_cell.angle_alpha   90.00
_cell.angle_beta   90.00
_cell.angle_gamma   90.00
#
_symmetry.space_group_name_H-M   'P 1'
#
loop_
_entity.id
_entity.type
_entity.pdbx_description
1 polymer ?
#
loop_
_entity_poly.entity_id
_entity_poly.type
_entity_poly.pdbx_seq_one_letter_code
_entity_poly.pdbx_strand_id
1 'polypeptide(L)'
;MSENKIRGGALLARALKDKGISKVFTLSGGFCNPAIEGFAECQIEVINTPHEQIAGHLADGNTRITRKPSVCLVGPEGFTNAVPSMMEAWGERSPIIYITGSSSLKRQGSGGFKEIDDVSIAAPLTKYSASITDGTRIREFVDKAYHISTNGYPGSVHLSLPVDIMFSSFAEEVGLEERPYSQKAKPISLSLIHI
;
A
#
# COMPACT_ATOMS: atom_id res chain seq x y z
N MET A 1 19.57 24.80 9.27
CA MET A 1 18.36 24.19 9.86
C MET A 1 18.51 22.70 9.67
N SER A 2 18.47 21.88 10.73
CA SER A 2 18.54 20.42 10.57
C SER A 2 17.25 19.96 9.89
N GLU A 3 17.35 19.37 8.70
CA GLU A 3 16.21 18.71 8.06
C GLU A 3 15.65 17.68 9.03
N ASN A 4 14.35 17.79 9.31
CA ASN A 4 13.66 16.80 10.12
C ASN A 4 13.57 15.50 9.29
N LYS A 5 14.18 14.42 9.79
CA LYS A 5 14.22 13.13 9.08
C LYS A 5 13.29 12.13 9.76
N ILE A 6 12.51 11.44 8.95
CA ILE A 6 11.60 10.37 9.39
C ILE A 6 11.86 9.08 8.62
N ARG A 7 11.51 7.94 9.22
CA ARG A 7 11.66 6.63 8.57
C ARG A 7 10.73 6.49 7.36
N GLY A 8 11.13 5.68 6.37
CA GLY A 8 10.32 5.38 5.20
C GLY A 8 8.94 4.81 5.56
N GLY A 9 8.85 4.00 6.61
CA GLY A 9 7.57 3.51 7.14
C GLY A 9 6.66 4.64 7.65
N ALA A 10 7.23 5.67 8.29
CA ALA A 10 6.47 6.86 8.72
C ALA A 10 6.05 7.73 7.52
N LEU A 11 6.89 7.86 6.47
CA LEU A 11 6.50 8.50 5.22
C LEU A 11 5.31 7.79 4.56
N LEU A 12 5.34 6.44 4.52
CA LEU A 12 4.23 5.63 4.03
C LEU A 12 2.95 5.93 4.81
N ALA A 13 3.02 5.93 6.14
CA ALA A 13 1.88 6.20 7.01
C ALA A 13 1.27 7.58 6.75
N ARG A 14 2.10 8.62 6.64
CA ARG A 14 1.65 9.98 6.33
C ARG A 14 1.01 10.06 4.95
N ALA A 15 1.63 9.46 3.94
CA ALA A 15 1.06 9.43 2.58
C ALA A 15 -0.32 8.76 2.54
N LEU A 16 -0.50 7.66 3.27
CA LEU A 16 -1.79 6.98 3.40
C LEU A 16 -2.81 7.83 4.20
N LYS A 17 -2.37 8.50 5.27
CA LYS A 17 -3.22 9.43 6.05
C LYS A 17 -3.74 10.57 5.19
N ASP A 18 -2.88 11.15 4.34
CA ASP A 18 -3.25 12.23 3.40
C ASP A 18 -4.32 11.78 2.40
N LYS A 19 -4.44 10.47 2.13
CA LYS A 19 -5.52 9.87 1.32
C LYS A 19 -6.79 9.53 2.13
N GLY A 20 -6.81 9.85 3.41
CA GLY A 20 -7.95 9.58 4.29
C GLY A 20 -8.04 8.13 4.76
N ILE A 21 -6.95 7.37 4.65
CA ILE A 21 -6.88 6.02 5.25
C ILE A 21 -6.89 6.19 6.77
N SER A 22 -7.82 5.53 7.43
CA SER A 22 -7.98 5.55 8.89
C SER A 22 -7.73 4.21 9.56
N LYS A 23 -7.65 3.12 8.77
CA LYS A 23 -7.43 1.77 9.27
C LYS A 23 -6.49 1.00 8.36
N VAL A 24 -5.64 0.17 8.96
CA VAL A 24 -4.78 -0.80 8.27
C VAL A 24 -5.00 -2.17 8.90
N PHE A 25 -5.15 -3.19 8.07
CA PHE A 25 -5.30 -4.58 8.46
C PHE A 25 -3.96 -5.29 8.25
N THR A 26 -3.48 -6.03 9.25
CA THR A 26 -2.14 -6.60 9.20
C THR A 26 -2.03 -7.87 10.05
N LEU A 27 -1.06 -8.69 9.74
CA LEU A 27 -0.35 -9.51 10.72
C LEU A 27 1.03 -8.89 10.88
N SER A 28 1.30 -8.32 12.07
CA SER A 28 2.54 -7.59 12.32
C SER A 28 3.76 -8.51 12.28
N GLY A 29 4.83 -8.01 11.70
CA GLY A 29 6.12 -8.70 11.61
C GLY A 29 7.26 -7.70 11.46
N GLY A 30 8.50 -8.15 11.75
CA GLY A 30 9.67 -7.27 11.80
C GLY A 30 9.90 -6.43 10.54
N PHE A 31 9.52 -6.92 9.37
CA PHE A 31 9.61 -6.17 8.11
C PHE A 31 8.68 -4.95 8.04
N CYS A 32 7.62 -4.92 8.85
CA CYS A 32 6.58 -3.89 8.80
C CYS A 32 6.66 -2.89 9.98
N ASN A 33 7.52 -3.12 10.97
CA ASN A 33 7.53 -2.34 12.21
C ASN A 33 7.59 -0.81 12.01
N PRO A 34 8.46 -0.23 11.16
CA PRO A 34 8.49 1.22 11.00
C PRO A 34 7.20 1.80 10.41
N ALA A 35 6.47 1.02 9.61
CA ALA A 35 5.16 1.45 9.12
C ALA A 35 4.12 1.40 10.24
N ILE A 36 4.14 0.36 11.08
CA ILE A 36 3.23 0.21 12.22
C ILE A 36 3.45 1.35 13.24
N GLU A 37 4.72 1.69 13.55
CA GLU A 37 5.06 2.85 14.37
C GLU A 37 4.49 4.14 13.74
N GLY A 38 4.70 4.36 12.44
CA GLY A 38 4.18 5.51 11.72
C GLY A 38 2.65 5.58 11.68
N PHE A 39 1.95 4.44 11.61
CA PHE A 39 0.49 4.42 11.69
C PHE A 39 0.00 4.89 13.06
N ALA A 40 0.65 4.47 14.14
CA ALA A 40 0.31 4.92 15.48
C ALA A 40 0.52 6.45 15.62
N GLU A 41 1.65 6.98 15.14
CA GLU A 41 1.94 8.42 15.13
C GLU A 41 0.89 9.21 14.33
N CYS A 42 0.43 8.68 13.19
CA CYS A 42 -0.59 9.29 12.34
C CYS A 42 -2.02 9.04 12.81
N GLN A 43 -2.23 8.37 13.95
CA GLN A 43 -3.56 7.97 14.43
C GLN A 43 -4.35 7.15 13.38
N ILE A 44 -3.67 6.26 12.69
CA ILE A 44 -4.29 5.23 11.84
C ILE A 44 -4.46 3.98 12.70
N GLU A 45 -5.69 3.48 12.80
CA GLU A 45 -6.00 2.28 13.57
C GLU A 45 -5.35 1.05 12.93
N VAL A 46 -4.55 0.31 13.71
CA VAL A 46 -3.92 -0.94 13.26
C VAL A 46 -4.71 -2.12 13.78
N ILE A 47 -5.34 -2.86 12.88
CA ILE A 47 -6.09 -4.08 13.20
C ILE A 47 -5.20 -5.28 12.93
N ASN A 48 -4.61 -5.80 14.01
CA ASN A 48 -3.76 -6.99 13.94
C ASN A 48 -4.62 -8.25 13.91
N THR A 49 -4.27 -9.18 13.03
CA THR A 49 -5.01 -10.42 12.80
C THR A 49 -4.12 -11.65 13.07
N PRO A 50 -4.70 -12.82 13.34
CA PRO A 50 -3.93 -14.04 13.55
C PRO A 50 -3.39 -14.68 12.26
N HIS A 51 -3.78 -14.16 11.08
CA HIS A 51 -3.37 -14.68 9.77
C HIS A 51 -3.52 -13.62 8.68
N GLU A 52 -2.59 -13.57 7.72
CA GLU A 52 -2.56 -12.53 6.69
C GLU A 52 -3.75 -12.61 5.72
N GLN A 53 -4.25 -13.81 5.44
CA GLN A 53 -5.47 -13.98 4.67
C GLN A 53 -6.66 -13.29 5.34
N ILE A 54 -6.76 -13.41 6.68
CA ILE A 54 -7.81 -12.71 7.44
C ILE A 54 -7.64 -11.21 7.34
N ALA A 55 -6.40 -10.68 7.41
CA ALA A 55 -6.13 -9.26 7.21
C ALA A 55 -6.65 -8.76 5.86
N GLY A 56 -6.36 -9.50 4.79
CA GLY A 56 -6.83 -9.17 3.45
C GLY A 56 -8.35 -9.22 3.31
N HIS A 57 -9.01 -10.26 3.83
CA HIS A 57 -10.48 -10.34 3.78
C HIS A 57 -11.18 -9.30 4.66
N LEU A 58 -10.59 -8.91 5.80
CA LEU A 58 -11.12 -7.80 6.62
C LEU A 58 -10.97 -6.46 5.89
N ALA A 59 -9.85 -6.25 5.18
CA ALA A 59 -9.69 -5.07 4.33
C ALA A 59 -10.76 -5.03 3.23
N ASP A 60 -11.07 -6.16 2.59
CA ASP A 60 -12.11 -6.28 1.58
C ASP A 60 -13.49 -5.98 2.17
N GLY A 61 -13.85 -6.62 3.28
CA GLY A 61 -15.13 -6.39 3.96
C GLY A 61 -15.31 -4.93 4.38
N ASN A 62 -14.25 -4.32 4.94
CA ASN A 62 -14.27 -2.89 5.31
C ASN A 62 -14.49 -1.99 4.08
N THR A 63 -13.83 -2.27 2.96
CA THR A 63 -14.00 -1.52 1.72
C THR A 63 -15.43 -1.64 1.18
N ARG A 64 -16.01 -2.83 1.16
CA ARG A 64 -17.39 -3.08 0.70
C ARG A 64 -18.41 -2.33 1.53
N ILE A 65 -18.23 -2.29 2.86
CA ILE A 65 -19.17 -1.62 3.79
C ILE A 65 -19.00 -0.10 3.73
N THR A 66 -17.76 0.38 3.81
CA THR A 66 -17.48 1.82 3.94
C THR A 66 -17.46 2.57 2.61
N ARG A 67 -17.32 1.85 1.49
CA ARG A 67 -17.11 2.41 0.15
C ARG A 67 -15.84 3.28 0.06
N LYS A 68 -14.88 3.03 0.93
CA LYS A 68 -13.57 3.70 0.96
C LYS A 68 -12.45 2.70 0.76
N PRO A 69 -11.31 3.09 0.16
CA PRO A 69 -10.18 2.21 0.04
C PRO A 69 -9.67 1.73 1.41
N SER A 70 -9.23 0.48 1.46
CA SER A 70 -8.60 -0.13 2.63
C SER A 70 -7.14 -0.46 2.35
N VAL A 71 -6.37 -0.70 3.40
CA VAL A 71 -4.96 -1.10 3.32
C VAL A 71 -4.77 -2.42 4.03
N CYS A 72 -4.07 -3.35 3.36
CA CYS A 72 -3.57 -4.59 3.96
C CYS A 72 -2.05 -4.56 3.91
N LEU A 73 -1.38 -4.59 5.08
CA LEU A 73 0.08 -4.60 5.21
C LEU A 73 0.53 -5.95 5.74
N VAL A 74 1.44 -6.61 5.04
CA VAL A 74 1.96 -7.93 5.41
C VAL A 74 3.48 -8.04 5.19
N GLY A 75 4.12 -9.00 5.84
CA GLY A 75 5.52 -9.34 5.59
C GLY A 75 5.69 -10.16 4.30
N PRO A 76 6.93 -10.51 3.92
CA PRO A 76 7.20 -11.18 2.63
C PRO A 76 6.52 -12.54 2.54
N GLU A 77 6.66 -13.41 3.54
CA GLU A 77 6.00 -14.72 3.57
C GLU A 77 4.49 -14.59 3.74
N GLY A 78 4.07 -13.59 4.52
CA GLY A 78 2.66 -13.31 4.75
C GLY A 78 1.95 -12.81 3.49
N PHE A 79 2.68 -12.25 2.54
CA PHE A 79 2.12 -11.87 1.26
C PHE A 79 1.50 -13.07 0.53
N THR A 80 2.18 -14.22 0.50
CA THR A 80 1.63 -15.43 -0.15
C THR A 80 0.37 -15.93 0.53
N ASN A 81 0.26 -15.78 1.86
CA ASN A 81 -0.96 -16.08 2.61
C ASN A 81 -2.10 -15.10 2.30
N ALA A 82 -1.80 -13.87 1.90
CA ALA A 82 -2.80 -12.87 1.54
C ALA A 82 -3.34 -13.03 0.09
N VAL A 83 -2.67 -13.80 -0.77
CA VAL A 83 -3.05 -13.99 -2.18
C VAL A 83 -4.51 -14.42 -2.39
N PRO A 84 -5.10 -15.35 -1.61
CA PRO A 84 -6.51 -15.69 -1.74
C PRO A 84 -7.43 -14.48 -1.57
N SER A 85 -7.13 -13.57 -0.64
CA SER A 85 -7.90 -12.34 -0.45
C SER A 85 -7.73 -11.34 -1.59
N MET A 86 -6.54 -11.32 -2.24
CA MET A 86 -6.31 -10.50 -3.43
C MET A 86 -7.15 -10.96 -4.60
N MET A 87 -7.30 -12.27 -4.78
CA MET A 87 -8.15 -12.85 -5.83
C MET A 87 -9.63 -12.49 -5.62
N GLU A 88 -10.10 -12.53 -4.37
CA GLU A 88 -11.46 -12.10 -4.02
C GLU A 88 -11.65 -10.61 -4.33
N ALA A 89 -10.73 -9.76 -3.85
CA ALA A 89 -10.77 -8.33 -4.08
C ALA A 89 -10.70 -7.96 -5.58
N TRP A 90 -9.97 -8.73 -6.38
CA TRP A 90 -9.91 -8.59 -7.83
C TRP A 90 -11.27 -8.87 -8.47
N GLY A 91 -11.90 -10.00 -8.12
CA GLY A 91 -13.23 -10.39 -8.64
C GLY A 91 -14.31 -9.39 -8.28
N GLU A 92 -14.30 -8.88 -7.05
CA GLU A 92 -15.28 -7.94 -6.50
C GLU A 92 -14.95 -6.47 -6.79
N ARG A 93 -13.82 -6.20 -7.45
CA ARG A 93 -13.35 -4.84 -7.77
C ARG A 93 -13.20 -3.96 -6.53
N SER A 94 -12.75 -4.53 -5.43
CA SER A 94 -12.55 -3.83 -4.18
C SER A 94 -11.26 -2.99 -4.23
N PRO A 95 -11.31 -1.67 -4.00
CA PRO A 95 -10.13 -0.81 -3.98
C PRO A 95 -9.31 -1.03 -2.70
N ILE A 96 -8.43 -2.01 -2.73
CA ILE A 96 -7.53 -2.33 -1.64
C ILE A 96 -6.10 -2.05 -2.06
N ILE A 97 -5.34 -1.38 -1.20
CA ILE A 97 -3.90 -1.20 -1.36
C ILE A 97 -3.21 -2.28 -0.52
N TYR A 98 -2.77 -3.35 -1.17
CA TYR A 98 -1.90 -4.34 -0.56
C TYR A 98 -0.48 -3.81 -0.50
N ILE A 99 0.17 -3.93 0.65
CA ILE A 99 1.55 -3.49 0.85
C ILE A 99 2.33 -4.66 1.43
N THR A 100 3.43 -5.02 0.78
CA THR A 100 4.36 -6.02 1.30
C THR A 100 5.61 -5.32 1.83
N GLY A 101 5.92 -5.54 3.11
CA GLY A 101 7.25 -5.23 3.62
C GLY A 101 8.22 -6.29 3.09
N SER A 102 8.89 -6.01 1.98
CA SER A 102 9.67 -7.01 1.24
C SER A 102 11.14 -7.07 1.67
N SER A 103 11.88 -8.06 1.14
CA SER A 103 13.32 -8.21 1.37
C SER A 103 14.11 -6.98 0.91
N SER A 104 15.34 -6.83 1.44
CA SER A 104 16.20 -5.70 1.14
C SER A 104 16.50 -5.58 -0.36
N LEU A 105 16.28 -4.41 -0.92
CA LEU A 105 16.60 -4.09 -2.31
C LEU A 105 18.09 -4.29 -2.62
N LYS A 106 18.97 -3.96 -1.67
CA LYS A 106 20.44 -4.11 -1.82
C LYS A 106 20.87 -5.56 -1.96
N ARG A 107 20.04 -6.52 -1.56
CA ARG A 107 20.33 -7.96 -1.62
C ARG A 107 19.43 -8.71 -2.59
N GLN A 108 18.65 -8.01 -3.38
CA GLN A 108 17.75 -8.61 -4.35
C GLN A 108 18.52 -9.50 -5.34
N GLY A 109 18.01 -10.72 -5.58
CA GLY A 109 18.64 -11.72 -6.45
C GLY A 109 19.73 -12.52 -5.77
N SER A 110 20.02 -12.32 -4.48
CA SER A 110 21.04 -13.06 -3.75
C SER A 110 20.50 -14.25 -2.94
N GLY A 111 19.21 -14.56 -3.03
CA GLY A 111 18.55 -15.56 -2.20
C GLY A 111 18.50 -15.15 -0.73
N GLY A 112 18.25 -13.87 -0.47
CA GLY A 112 18.17 -13.31 0.87
C GLY A 112 17.01 -13.89 1.68
N PHE A 113 17.03 -13.68 3.01
CA PHE A 113 15.99 -14.16 3.90
C PHE A 113 14.61 -13.65 3.49
N LYS A 114 13.68 -14.56 3.21
CA LYS A 114 12.31 -14.30 2.78
C LYS A 114 12.21 -13.52 1.45
N GLU A 115 13.20 -13.65 0.59
CA GLU A 115 13.16 -13.05 -0.73
C GLU A 115 12.13 -13.76 -1.62
N ILE A 116 11.22 -12.98 -2.20
CA ILE A 116 10.20 -13.46 -3.13
C ILE A 116 9.89 -12.35 -4.14
N ASP A 117 9.52 -12.71 -5.35
CA ASP A 117 9.01 -11.78 -6.36
C ASP A 117 7.49 -11.52 -6.14
N ASP A 118 7.20 -10.74 -5.12
CA ASP A 118 5.84 -10.37 -4.75
C ASP A 118 5.16 -9.50 -5.81
N VAL A 119 5.93 -8.71 -6.55
CA VAL A 119 5.40 -7.87 -7.64
C VAL A 119 4.82 -8.71 -8.76
N SER A 120 5.56 -9.74 -9.22
CA SER A 120 5.10 -10.63 -10.29
C SER A 120 3.94 -11.51 -9.84
N ILE A 121 3.92 -11.95 -8.57
CA ILE A 121 2.80 -12.73 -8.01
C ILE A 121 1.53 -11.86 -7.92
N ALA A 122 1.64 -10.60 -7.52
CA ALA A 122 0.51 -9.69 -7.42
C ALA A 122 -0.02 -9.21 -8.78
N ALA A 123 0.82 -9.13 -9.80
CA ALA A 123 0.49 -8.51 -11.08
C ALA A 123 -0.82 -9.02 -11.72
N PRO A 124 -1.10 -10.34 -11.81
CA PRO A 124 -2.34 -10.85 -12.41
C PRO A 124 -3.60 -10.62 -11.55
N LEU A 125 -3.45 -10.24 -10.28
CA LEU A 125 -4.54 -10.07 -9.31
C LEU A 125 -4.75 -8.62 -8.90
N THR A 126 -4.09 -7.68 -9.59
CA THR A 126 -4.16 -6.26 -9.25
C THR A 126 -4.15 -5.38 -10.48
N LYS A 127 -4.73 -4.20 -10.40
CA LYS A 127 -4.67 -3.19 -11.46
C LYS A 127 -3.27 -2.58 -11.63
N TYR A 128 -2.47 -2.66 -10.58
CA TYR A 128 -1.11 -2.12 -10.53
C TYR A 128 -0.31 -2.84 -9.46
N SER A 129 0.88 -3.28 -9.80
CA SER A 129 1.83 -3.88 -8.87
C SER A 129 3.22 -3.29 -9.12
N ALA A 130 3.89 -2.80 -8.10
CA ALA A 130 5.22 -2.20 -8.25
C ALA A 130 6.03 -2.26 -6.96
N SER A 131 7.36 -2.32 -7.10
CA SER A 131 8.29 -2.12 -6.00
C SER A 131 8.68 -0.65 -5.88
N ILE A 132 8.73 -0.14 -4.65
CA ILE A 132 9.24 1.18 -4.32
C ILE A 132 10.75 1.06 -4.17
N THR A 133 11.48 1.44 -5.21
CA THR A 133 12.95 1.31 -5.25
C THR A 133 13.70 2.55 -4.76
N ASP A 134 12.99 3.64 -4.52
CA ASP A 134 13.50 4.91 -4.02
C ASP A 134 12.58 5.46 -2.93
N GLY A 135 13.09 5.58 -1.70
CA GLY A 135 12.31 6.03 -0.56
C GLY A 135 11.83 7.49 -0.67
N THR A 136 12.52 8.32 -1.47
CA THR A 136 12.08 9.70 -1.73
C THR A 136 10.78 9.75 -2.54
N ARG A 137 10.41 8.64 -3.19
CA ARG A 137 9.23 8.51 -4.03
C ARG A 137 8.07 7.77 -3.36
N ILE A 138 8.15 7.44 -2.06
CA ILE A 138 7.08 6.72 -1.33
C ILE A 138 5.73 7.42 -1.53
N ARG A 139 5.66 8.74 -1.36
CA ARG A 139 4.42 9.51 -1.54
C ARG A 139 3.86 9.40 -2.97
N GLU A 140 4.73 9.46 -3.97
CA GLU A 140 4.35 9.32 -5.38
C GLU A 140 3.73 7.95 -5.66
N PHE A 141 4.35 6.87 -5.15
CA PHE A 141 3.83 5.51 -5.32
C PHE A 141 2.48 5.32 -4.63
N VAL A 142 2.31 5.88 -3.42
CA VAL A 142 1.04 5.84 -2.70
C VAL A 142 -0.04 6.63 -3.45
N ASP A 143 0.28 7.82 -3.94
CA ASP A 143 -0.64 8.65 -4.72
C ASP A 143 -1.11 7.92 -5.98
N LYS A 144 -0.17 7.32 -6.72
CA LYS A 144 -0.46 6.54 -7.92
C LYS A 144 -1.30 5.30 -7.61
N ALA A 145 -0.93 4.54 -6.58
CA ALA A 145 -1.67 3.35 -6.16
C ALA A 145 -3.10 3.70 -5.74
N TYR A 146 -3.28 4.73 -4.93
CA TYR A 146 -4.60 5.22 -4.53
C TYR A 146 -5.43 5.66 -5.74
N HIS A 147 -4.85 6.45 -6.63
CA HIS A 147 -5.52 6.91 -7.86
C HIS A 147 -5.97 5.73 -8.72
N ILE A 148 -5.08 4.77 -8.99
CA ILE A 148 -5.41 3.60 -9.82
C ILE A 148 -6.47 2.72 -9.16
N SER A 149 -6.40 2.54 -7.82
CA SER A 149 -7.36 1.72 -7.11
C SER A 149 -8.78 2.28 -7.13
N THR A 150 -8.92 3.61 -7.20
CA THR A 150 -10.20 4.30 -7.04
C THR A 150 -10.79 4.84 -8.34
N ASN A 151 -10.01 4.98 -9.41
CA ASN A 151 -10.45 5.59 -10.67
C ASN A 151 -10.72 4.57 -11.76
N GLY A 152 -11.66 4.89 -12.64
CA GLY A 152 -12.21 3.96 -13.61
C GLY A 152 -12.99 2.85 -12.91
N TYR A 153 -12.71 1.59 -13.25
CA TYR A 153 -13.16 0.46 -12.43
C TYR A 153 -12.34 0.41 -11.15
N PRO A 154 -12.95 0.48 -9.96
CA PRO A 154 -12.21 0.26 -8.72
C PRO A 154 -11.54 -1.11 -8.71
N GLY A 155 -10.52 -1.28 -7.90
CA GLY A 155 -9.87 -2.58 -7.76
C GLY A 155 -8.60 -2.53 -6.95
N SER A 156 -8.10 -3.71 -6.59
CA SER A 156 -6.90 -3.88 -5.80
C SER A 156 -5.64 -3.42 -6.54
N VAL A 157 -4.68 -2.95 -5.78
CA VAL A 157 -3.32 -2.59 -6.20
C VAL A 157 -2.31 -3.14 -5.20
N HIS A 158 -1.06 -3.27 -5.62
CA HIS A 158 0.01 -3.78 -4.77
C HIS A 158 1.25 -2.87 -4.81
N LEU A 159 1.84 -2.65 -3.64
CA LEU A 159 3.12 -1.98 -3.47
C LEU A 159 4.06 -2.87 -2.64
N SER A 160 5.21 -3.20 -3.20
CA SER A 160 6.32 -3.81 -2.48
C SER A 160 7.21 -2.72 -1.91
N LEU A 161 7.42 -2.70 -0.60
CA LEU A 161 8.27 -1.72 0.08
C LEU A 161 9.44 -2.45 0.75
N PRO A 162 10.65 -2.42 0.13
CA PRO A 162 11.82 -3.08 0.66
C PRO A 162 12.20 -2.62 2.06
N VAL A 163 12.62 -3.57 2.89
CA VAL A 163 12.91 -3.33 4.32
C VAL A 163 13.99 -2.27 4.53
N ASP A 164 14.99 -2.22 3.69
CA ASP A 164 16.04 -1.19 3.76
C ASP A 164 15.51 0.21 3.45
N ILE A 165 14.53 0.36 2.58
CA ILE A 165 13.82 1.62 2.35
C ILE A 165 12.89 1.92 3.54
N MET A 166 12.14 0.93 4.02
CA MET A 166 11.21 1.11 5.14
C MET A 166 11.91 1.61 6.42
N PHE A 167 13.12 1.11 6.69
CA PHE A 167 13.93 1.48 7.87
C PHE A 167 14.83 2.71 7.65
N SER A 168 15.15 3.08 6.41
CA SER A 168 15.96 4.27 6.11
C SER A 168 15.21 5.56 6.45
N SER A 169 15.97 6.63 6.70
CA SER A 169 15.42 7.94 7.03
C SER A 169 15.52 8.90 5.85
N PHE A 170 14.47 9.65 5.60
CA PHE A 170 14.31 10.61 4.51
C PHE A 170 13.86 11.96 5.10
N ALA A 171 14.07 13.05 4.35
CA ALA A 171 13.51 14.34 4.72
C ALA A 171 11.98 14.25 4.81
N GLU A 172 11.40 14.82 5.85
CA GLU A 172 9.95 14.76 6.12
C GLU A 172 9.11 15.35 4.98
N GLU A 173 9.64 16.40 4.34
CA GLU A 173 8.99 17.14 3.26
C GLU A 173 9.16 16.49 1.89
N VAL A 174 9.90 15.39 1.81
CA VAL A 174 10.14 14.69 0.55
C VAL A 174 8.82 14.32 -0.11
N GLY A 175 8.68 14.77 -1.35
CA GLY A 175 7.56 14.44 -2.19
C GLY A 175 6.25 15.13 -1.86
N LEU A 176 6.24 16.30 -1.24
CA LEU A 176 5.05 17.16 -1.05
C LEU A 176 4.69 17.98 -2.29
N GLU A 177 5.51 18.00 -3.33
CA GLU A 177 5.24 18.71 -4.58
C GLU A 177 3.96 18.21 -5.26
N GLU A 178 3.25 19.09 -5.97
CA GLU A 178 2.07 18.72 -6.76
C GLU A 178 2.40 17.63 -7.78
N ARG A 179 1.58 16.58 -7.82
CA ARG A 179 1.78 15.43 -8.68
C ARG A 179 0.55 15.16 -9.54
N PRO A 180 0.75 14.55 -10.74
CA PRO A 180 -0.35 14.29 -11.67
C PRO A 180 -1.46 13.41 -11.08
N TYR A 181 -1.17 12.61 -10.04
CA TYR A 181 -2.14 11.74 -9.38
C TYR A 181 -2.81 12.35 -8.15
N SER A 182 -2.49 13.60 -7.76
CA SER A 182 -3.10 14.27 -6.60
C SER A 182 -4.52 14.74 -6.86
N GLN A 183 -4.91 14.96 -8.12
CA GLN A 183 -6.22 15.42 -8.50
C GLN A 183 -7.24 14.27 -8.56
N LYS A 184 -8.41 14.47 -7.93
CA LYS A 184 -9.54 13.55 -8.13
C LYS A 184 -9.95 13.60 -9.59
N ALA A 185 -10.07 12.43 -10.25
CA ALA A 185 -10.67 12.36 -11.56
C ALA A 185 -12.08 12.98 -11.49
N LYS A 186 -12.37 13.92 -12.37
CA LYS A 186 -13.74 14.46 -12.50
C LYS A 186 -14.62 13.30 -12.97
N PRO A 187 -15.78 13.05 -12.32
CA PRO A 187 -16.69 12.03 -12.82
C PRO A 187 -17.09 12.40 -14.26
N ILE A 188 -16.89 11.46 -15.17
CA ILE A 188 -17.42 11.60 -16.54
C ILE A 188 -18.93 11.59 -16.40
N SER A 189 -19.57 12.69 -16.74
CA SER A 189 -21.03 12.77 -16.77
C SER A 189 -21.55 11.70 -17.74
N LEU A 190 -22.42 10.81 -17.25
CA LEU A 190 -23.13 9.83 -18.08
C LEU A 190 -24.05 10.48 -19.14
N SER A 191 -24.19 11.81 -19.12
CA SER A 191 -24.99 12.55 -20.10
C SER A 191 -24.41 12.56 -21.53
N LEU A 192 -23.22 12.01 -21.73
CA LEU A 192 -22.60 11.87 -23.07
C LEU A 192 -22.77 10.47 -23.69
N ILE A 193 -23.49 9.56 -23.04
CA ILE A 193 -23.83 8.24 -23.60
C ILE A 193 -25.29 8.29 -24.08
N HIS A 194 -25.57 9.16 -25.03
CA HIS A 194 -26.73 9.05 -25.92
C HIS A 194 -26.19 8.78 -27.33
N ILE A 195 -25.98 7.52 -27.63
CA ILE A 195 -26.04 6.98 -28.98
C ILE A 195 -26.99 5.79 -28.94
#